data_e43410eadf75e328c1f9df1675a1fef1
#
_entry.id   e43410eadf75e328c1f9df1675a1fef1
#
_cell.length_a   1.000
_cell.length_b   1.000
_cell.length_c   1.000
_cell.angle_alpha   90.00
_cell.angle_beta   90.00
_cell.angle_gamma   90.00
#
_symmetry.space_group_name_H-M   'P 1'
#
loop_
_entity.id
_entity.type
_entity.pdbx_description
1 polymer ?
#
loop_
_entity_poly.entity_id
_entity_poly.type
_entity_poly.pdbx_seq_one_letter_code
_entity_poly.pdbx_strand_id
1 'polypeptide(L)'
;MHARWTGRILDETFENLAENRPDIPTGTLTKLRELMNRAVPDCLVTGYETLIPALTLPDEDDRHVLAAAIRAGAQVIVTANLRDFPDAELAQFGIEAKHPDEFVMDLFHLDGVRVHQAISATAAAWRNPPGTPADVCDRLAAAGLPISAAALRR
;
A
#
# COMPACT_ATOMS: atom_id res chain seq x y z
N MET A 1 -6.14 10.99 -5.59
CA MET A 1 -5.65 10.00 -4.63
C MET A 1 -4.29 10.45 -4.09
N HIS A 2 -4.06 10.30 -2.81
CA HIS A 2 -2.81 10.70 -2.18
C HIS A 2 -2.39 9.62 -1.18
N ALA A 3 -1.32 8.89 -1.50
CA ALA A 3 -0.82 7.84 -0.64
C ALA A 3 -0.10 8.43 0.58
N ARG A 4 -0.34 7.85 1.75
CA ARG A 4 0.25 8.25 3.02
C ARG A 4 0.75 7.04 3.79
N TRP A 5 1.84 7.18 4.48
CA TRP A 5 2.39 6.18 5.40
C TRP A 5 3.21 6.85 6.50
N THR A 6 3.65 6.07 7.46
CA THR A 6 4.54 6.53 8.53
C THR A 6 5.90 5.85 8.41
N GLY A 7 6.89 6.38 9.10
CA GLY A 7 8.18 5.71 9.23
C GLY A 7 8.04 4.31 9.86
N ARG A 8 7.16 4.15 10.84
CA ARG A 8 6.90 2.86 11.50
C ARG A 8 6.25 1.85 10.54
N ILE A 9 5.28 2.27 9.72
CA ILE A 9 4.68 1.42 8.68
C ILE A 9 5.77 0.92 7.73
N LEU A 10 6.67 1.82 7.29
CA LEU A 10 7.77 1.43 6.42
C LEU A 10 8.75 0.49 7.11
N ASP A 11 9.07 0.73 8.38
CA ASP A 11 9.95 -0.17 9.15
C ASP A 11 9.38 -1.59 9.16
N GLU A 12 8.12 -1.76 9.53
CA GLU A 12 7.44 -3.05 9.56
C GLU A 12 7.37 -3.70 8.17
N THR A 13 7.03 -2.91 7.14
CA THR A 13 6.95 -3.38 5.76
C THR A 13 8.29 -3.90 5.26
N PHE A 14 9.36 -3.15 5.47
CA PHE A 14 10.69 -3.54 4.99
C PHE A 14 11.34 -4.63 5.84
N GLU A 15 11.05 -4.71 7.12
CA GLU A 15 11.44 -5.84 7.97
C GLU A 15 10.81 -7.14 7.47
N ASN A 16 9.50 -7.14 7.23
CA ASN A 16 8.79 -8.30 6.69
C ASN A 16 9.31 -8.69 5.29
N LEU A 17 9.60 -7.71 4.45
CA LEU A 17 10.14 -7.96 3.12
C LEU A 17 11.53 -8.58 3.20
N ALA A 18 12.39 -8.11 4.09
CA ALA A 18 13.72 -8.66 4.30
C ALA A 18 13.68 -10.10 4.80
N GLU A 19 12.74 -10.43 5.69
CA GLU A 19 12.55 -11.79 6.20
C GLU A 19 12.03 -12.74 5.11
N ASN A 20 11.08 -12.29 4.30
CA ASN A 20 10.45 -13.11 3.26
C ASN A 20 11.31 -13.20 1.99
N ARG A 21 12.16 -12.23 1.75
CA ARG A 21 13.03 -12.15 0.57
C ARG A 21 14.49 -11.87 0.98
N PRO A 22 15.14 -12.84 1.65
CA PRO A 22 16.54 -12.66 2.07
C PRO A 22 17.52 -12.57 0.90
N ASP A 23 17.08 -12.93 -0.30
CA ASP A 23 17.83 -12.76 -1.56
C ASP A 23 18.00 -11.30 -1.99
N ILE A 24 17.16 -10.39 -1.50
CA ILE A 24 17.26 -8.96 -1.82
C ILE A 24 18.29 -8.30 -0.90
N PRO A 25 19.35 -7.65 -1.45
CA PRO A 25 20.33 -6.95 -0.64
C PRO A 25 19.73 -5.84 0.21
N THR A 26 20.20 -5.67 1.44
CA THR A 26 19.73 -4.62 2.36
C THR A 26 19.83 -3.22 1.75
N GLY A 27 20.92 -2.94 1.03
CA GLY A 27 21.10 -1.65 0.33
C GLY A 27 20.04 -1.38 -0.72
N THR A 28 19.54 -2.43 -1.40
CA THR A 28 18.45 -2.32 -2.36
C THR A 28 17.14 -1.93 -1.67
N LEU A 29 16.84 -2.54 -0.52
CA LEU A 29 15.65 -2.21 0.27
C LEU A 29 15.70 -0.77 0.80
N THR A 30 16.84 -0.33 1.31
CA THR A 30 17.04 1.04 1.77
C THR A 30 16.82 2.05 0.65
N LYS A 31 17.34 1.78 -0.53
CA LYS A 31 17.16 2.62 -1.71
C LYS A 31 15.68 2.67 -2.16
N LEU A 32 15.00 1.54 -2.13
CA LEU A 32 13.58 1.48 -2.47
C LEU A 32 12.75 2.37 -1.54
N ARG A 33 13.01 2.29 -0.23
CA ARG A 33 12.35 3.13 0.77
C ARG A 33 12.56 4.62 0.48
N GLU A 34 13.77 5.02 0.18
CA GLU A 34 14.09 6.40 -0.18
C GLU A 34 13.34 6.85 -1.44
N LEU A 35 13.28 6.00 -2.46
CA LEU A 35 12.57 6.29 -3.70
C LEU A 35 11.07 6.44 -3.48
N MET A 36 10.46 5.60 -2.65
CA MET A 36 9.05 5.71 -2.27
C MET A 36 8.76 7.07 -1.62
N ASN A 37 9.58 7.47 -0.66
CA ASN A 37 9.40 8.74 0.05
C ASN A 37 9.59 9.96 -0.85
N ARG A 38 10.41 9.85 -1.89
CA ARG A 38 10.58 10.92 -2.88
C ARG A 38 9.46 10.97 -3.91
N ALA A 39 8.93 9.80 -4.29
CA ALA A 39 7.94 9.70 -5.37
C ALA A 39 6.59 10.33 -4.98
N VAL A 40 6.23 10.32 -3.71
CA VAL A 40 4.96 10.85 -3.23
C VAL A 40 5.21 12.02 -2.28
N PRO A 41 4.90 13.26 -2.70
CA PRO A 41 5.00 14.43 -1.81
C PRO A 41 4.10 14.29 -0.59
N ASP A 42 4.60 14.73 0.56
CA ASP A 42 3.87 14.73 1.82
C ASP A 42 3.32 13.35 2.23
N CYS A 43 4.01 12.27 1.83
CA CYS A 43 3.59 10.91 2.14
C CYS A 43 3.78 10.52 3.61
N LEU A 44 4.76 11.13 4.30
CA LEU A 44 5.07 10.79 5.70
C LEU A 44 4.13 11.48 6.67
N VAL A 45 3.39 10.69 7.42
CA VAL A 45 2.49 11.17 8.48
C VAL A 45 3.25 11.19 9.81
N THR A 46 3.15 12.30 10.53
CA THR A 46 3.75 12.50 11.84
C THR A 46 2.72 13.01 12.84
N GLY A 47 3.03 12.96 14.14
CA GLY A 47 2.15 13.49 15.18
C GLY A 47 0.91 12.63 15.45
N TYR A 48 0.93 11.36 15.09
CA TYR A 48 -0.19 10.43 15.30
C TYR A 48 -0.10 9.67 16.64
N GLU A 49 1.05 9.63 17.29
CA GLU A 49 1.34 8.76 18.42
C GLU A 49 0.44 9.04 19.63
N THR A 50 0.05 10.29 19.82
CA THR A 50 -0.84 10.70 20.93
C THR A 50 -2.25 10.13 20.81
N LEU A 51 -2.66 9.71 19.62
CA LEU A 51 -3.97 9.11 19.35
C LEU A 51 -4.01 7.62 19.71
N ILE A 52 -2.88 6.94 19.70
CA ILE A 52 -2.80 5.48 19.84
C ILE A 52 -3.52 4.97 21.10
N PRO A 53 -3.32 5.52 22.32
CA PRO A 53 -3.91 4.98 23.54
C PRO A 53 -5.45 4.96 23.55
N ALA A 54 -6.09 5.84 22.78
CA ALA A 54 -7.55 5.96 22.72
C ALA A 54 -8.20 4.98 21.72
N LEU A 55 -7.39 4.27 20.94
CA LEU A 55 -7.89 3.42 19.86
C LEU A 55 -7.99 1.95 20.30
N THR A 56 -8.95 1.25 19.71
CA THR A 56 -9.19 -0.17 19.95
C THR A 56 -9.18 -0.91 18.63
N LEU A 57 -8.30 -1.90 18.51
CA LEU A 57 -8.25 -2.84 17.39
C LEU A 57 -8.00 -4.25 17.95
N PRO A 58 -8.34 -5.32 17.18
CA PRO A 58 -8.06 -6.70 17.59
C PRO A 58 -6.58 -6.94 17.93
N ASP A 59 -5.68 -6.35 17.14
CA ASP A 59 -4.24 -6.32 17.41
C ASP A 59 -3.83 -4.90 17.84
N GLU A 60 -3.39 -4.78 19.08
CA GLU A 60 -2.94 -3.49 19.62
C GLU A 60 -1.75 -2.91 18.85
N ASP A 61 -0.92 -3.76 18.26
CA ASP A 61 0.24 -3.35 17.47
C ASP A 61 -0.15 -2.67 16.15
N ASP A 62 -1.39 -2.80 15.71
CA ASP A 62 -1.91 -2.15 14.50
C ASP A 62 -2.55 -0.79 14.76
N ARG A 63 -2.72 -0.39 16.04
CA ARG A 63 -3.34 0.90 16.39
C ARG A 63 -2.62 2.10 15.79
N HIS A 64 -1.31 2.01 15.59
CA HIS A 64 -0.54 3.09 14.99
C HIS A 64 -0.98 3.39 13.54
N VAL A 65 -1.41 2.37 12.79
CA VAL A 65 -1.92 2.53 11.42
C VAL A 65 -3.22 3.32 11.42
N LEU A 66 -4.16 2.97 12.30
CA LEU A 66 -5.41 3.70 12.46
C LEU A 66 -5.17 5.14 12.94
N ALA A 67 -4.28 5.32 13.91
CA ALA A 67 -3.89 6.65 14.40
C ALA A 67 -3.34 7.53 13.28
N ALA A 68 -2.49 6.98 12.43
CA ALA A 68 -1.94 7.68 11.27
C ALA A 68 -3.03 8.04 10.25
N ALA A 69 -3.98 7.15 10.00
CA ALA A 69 -5.11 7.39 9.10
C ALA A 69 -5.99 8.54 9.61
N ILE A 70 -6.29 8.55 10.90
CA ILE A 70 -7.06 9.64 11.53
C ILE A 70 -6.29 10.96 11.41
N ARG A 71 -5.03 10.97 11.76
CA ARG A 71 -4.18 12.16 11.69
C ARG A 71 -4.05 12.74 10.29
N ALA A 72 -3.95 11.88 9.29
CA ALA A 72 -3.84 12.26 7.89
C ALA A 72 -5.18 12.66 7.25
N GLY A 73 -6.31 12.44 7.94
CA GLY A 73 -7.63 12.61 7.36
C GLY A 73 -7.91 11.61 6.23
N ALA A 74 -7.32 10.42 6.30
CA ALA A 74 -7.52 9.38 5.29
C ALA A 74 -8.92 8.79 5.38
N GLN A 75 -9.46 8.41 4.24
CA GLN A 75 -10.77 7.75 4.13
C GLN A 75 -10.64 6.24 3.97
N VAL A 76 -9.48 5.75 3.56
CA VAL A 76 -9.24 4.34 3.29
C VAL A 76 -7.90 3.90 3.89
N ILE A 77 -7.92 2.76 4.56
CA ILE A 77 -6.72 1.98 4.90
C ILE A 77 -6.65 0.83 3.90
N VAL A 78 -5.56 0.78 3.12
CA VAL A 78 -5.33 -0.33 2.18
C VAL A 78 -4.49 -1.39 2.90
N THR A 79 -5.06 -2.57 3.08
CA THR A 79 -4.40 -3.65 3.81
C THR A 79 -4.88 -5.02 3.30
N ALA A 80 -3.97 -5.97 3.22
CA ALA A 80 -4.33 -7.37 2.97
C ALA A 80 -4.94 -8.05 4.20
N ASN A 81 -4.76 -7.47 5.37
CA ASN A 81 -5.19 -8.02 6.66
C ASN A 81 -6.46 -7.33 7.17
N LEU A 82 -7.57 -7.53 6.46
CA LEU A 82 -8.85 -6.91 6.79
C LEU A 82 -9.41 -7.32 8.16
N ARG A 83 -9.04 -8.50 8.64
CA ARG A 83 -9.46 -9.02 9.94
C ARG A 83 -9.04 -8.11 11.09
N ASP A 84 -7.87 -7.50 11.00
CA ASP A 84 -7.31 -6.64 12.04
C ASP A 84 -7.84 -5.20 11.99
N PHE A 85 -8.61 -4.87 10.93
CA PHE A 85 -9.22 -3.55 10.75
C PHE A 85 -10.74 -3.67 10.54
N PRO A 86 -11.50 -4.11 11.56
CA PRO A 86 -12.94 -4.33 11.42
C PRO A 86 -13.70 -3.02 11.21
N ASP A 87 -14.73 -3.07 10.37
CA ASP A 87 -15.56 -1.90 10.01
C ASP A 87 -16.15 -1.21 11.24
N ALA A 88 -16.56 -1.99 12.24
CA ALA A 88 -17.15 -1.46 13.47
C ALA A 88 -16.22 -0.48 14.19
N GLU A 89 -14.91 -0.74 14.17
CA GLU A 89 -13.92 0.13 14.81
C GLU A 89 -13.53 1.33 13.95
N LEU A 90 -13.60 1.19 12.63
CA LEU A 90 -13.19 2.22 11.68
C LEU A 90 -14.32 3.21 11.34
N ALA A 91 -15.57 2.76 11.31
CA ALA A 91 -16.70 3.55 10.86
C ALA A 91 -16.91 4.84 11.65
N GLN A 92 -16.63 4.82 12.95
CA GLN A 92 -16.74 6.02 13.81
C GLN A 92 -15.80 7.15 13.37
N PHE A 93 -14.74 6.84 12.64
CA PHE A 93 -13.77 7.80 12.12
C PHE A 93 -13.98 8.11 10.63
N GLY A 94 -15.01 7.56 10.02
CA GLY A 94 -15.27 7.72 8.59
C GLY A 94 -14.22 7.03 7.71
N ILE A 95 -13.61 5.97 8.21
CA ILE A 95 -12.55 5.20 7.53
C ILE A 95 -13.08 3.83 7.16
N GLU A 96 -12.71 3.32 5.99
CA GLU A 96 -12.92 1.93 5.62
C GLU A 96 -11.61 1.23 5.28
N ALA A 97 -11.54 -0.07 5.54
CA ALA A 97 -10.41 -0.88 5.15
C ALA A 97 -10.74 -1.59 3.83
N LYS A 98 -9.79 -1.58 2.90
CA LYS A 98 -9.93 -2.25 1.61
C LYS A 98 -8.72 -3.12 1.32
N HIS A 99 -8.98 -4.31 0.78
CA HIS A 99 -7.92 -5.12 0.22
C HIS A 99 -7.27 -4.40 -0.97
N PRO A 100 -5.94 -4.54 -1.18
CA PRO A 100 -5.26 -3.90 -2.30
C PRO A 100 -5.90 -4.19 -3.66
N ASP A 101 -6.37 -5.41 -3.87
CA ASP A 101 -7.03 -5.81 -5.12
C ASP A 101 -8.34 -5.03 -5.35
N GLU A 102 -9.16 -4.91 -4.33
CA GLU A 102 -10.39 -4.09 -4.37
C GLU A 102 -10.06 -2.61 -4.61
N PHE A 103 -9.07 -2.09 -3.92
CA PHE A 103 -8.65 -0.69 -4.06
C PHE A 103 -8.18 -0.37 -5.49
N VAL A 104 -7.37 -1.23 -6.09
CA VAL A 104 -6.92 -1.06 -7.48
C VAL A 104 -8.10 -1.15 -8.44
N MET A 105 -9.07 -2.04 -8.20
CA MET A 105 -10.28 -2.10 -9.02
C MET A 105 -11.13 -0.83 -8.92
N ASP A 106 -11.24 -0.24 -7.75
CA ASP A 106 -11.93 1.05 -7.60
C ASP A 106 -11.24 2.14 -8.42
N LEU A 107 -9.91 2.20 -8.39
CA LEU A 107 -9.14 3.13 -9.23
C LEU A 107 -9.36 2.87 -10.71
N PHE A 108 -9.39 1.60 -11.11
CA PHE A 108 -9.62 1.20 -12.50
C PHE A 108 -11.01 1.63 -12.99
N HIS A 109 -12.03 1.47 -12.17
CA HIS A 109 -13.39 1.93 -12.50
C HIS A 109 -13.50 3.46 -12.54
N LEU A 110 -12.70 4.15 -11.72
CA LEU A 110 -12.69 5.61 -11.70
C LEU A 110 -11.99 6.20 -12.93
N ASP A 111 -10.83 5.68 -13.28
CA ASP A 111 -10.05 6.12 -14.45
C ASP A 111 -9.12 5.00 -14.95
N GLY A 112 -9.71 4.07 -15.72
CA GLY A 112 -8.98 2.92 -16.25
C GLY A 112 -7.84 3.31 -17.20
N VAL A 113 -7.96 4.44 -17.89
CA VAL A 113 -6.92 4.94 -18.79
C VAL A 113 -5.65 5.27 -18.00
N ARG A 114 -5.80 6.00 -16.90
CA ARG A 114 -4.66 6.35 -16.03
C ARG A 114 -4.03 5.11 -15.39
N VAL A 115 -4.84 4.14 -14.99
CA VAL A 115 -4.31 2.90 -14.42
C VAL A 115 -3.50 2.12 -15.46
N HIS A 116 -3.99 2.00 -16.70
CA HIS A 116 -3.23 1.38 -17.78
C HIS A 116 -1.92 2.14 -18.10
N GLN A 117 -1.97 3.47 -18.09
CA GLN A 117 -0.76 4.28 -18.27
C GLN A 117 0.27 4.03 -17.16
N ALA A 118 -0.18 3.92 -15.91
CA ALA A 118 0.70 3.62 -14.79
C ALA A 118 1.36 2.23 -14.93
N ILE A 119 0.59 1.20 -15.36
CA ILE A 119 1.13 -0.12 -15.62
C ILE A 119 2.17 -0.09 -16.75
N SER A 120 1.87 0.61 -17.83
CA SER A 120 2.82 0.77 -18.96
C SER A 120 4.09 1.50 -18.55
N ALA A 121 3.97 2.56 -17.75
CA ALA A 121 5.11 3.30 -17.23
C ALA A 121 5.96 2.44 -16.28
N THR A 122 5.33 1.62 -15.45
CA THR A 122 6.02 0.68 -14.56
C THR A 122 6.81 -0.34 -15.36
N ALA A 123 6.20 -0.93 -16.38
CA ALA A 123 6.87 -1.89 -17.27
C ALA A 123 8.06 -1.26 -17.99
N ALA A 124 7.89 -0.04 -18.49
CA ALA A 124 8.94 0.69 -19.20
C ALA A 124 10.13 1.04 -18.29
N ALA A 125 9.93 1.14 -16.98
CA ALA A 125 11.00 1.41 -16.03
C ALA A 125 11.86 0.17 -15.71
N TRP A 126 11.40 -1.02 -16.03
CA TRP A 126 12.17 -2.26 -15.81
C TRP A 126 13.27 -2.38 -16.87
N ARG A 127 14.50 -2.65 -16.44
CA ARG A 127 15.66 -2.69 -17.33
C ARG A 127 16.33 -4.06 -17.41
N ASN A 128 16.35 -4.81 -16.32
CA ASN A 128 17.01 -6.09 -16.22
C ASN A 128 16.16 -7.09 -15.43
N PRO A 129 15.33 -7.91 -16.10
CA PRO A 129 15.04 -7.90 -17.53
C PRO A 129 14.08 -6.76 -17.92
N PRO A 130 14.02 -6.36 -19.22
CA PRO A 130 12.98 -5.45 -19.69
C PRO A 130 11.59 -6.02 -19.42
N GLY A 131 10.63 -5.17 -19.03
CA GLY A 131 9.29 -5.58 -18.70
C GLY A 131 8.25 -5.21 -19.75
N THR A 132 7.16 -5.94 -19.76
CA THR A 132 5.95 -5.63 -20.51
C THR A 132 4.80 -5.37 -19.55
N PRO A 133 3.70 -4.72 -19.97
CA PRO A 133 2.50 -4.59 -19.14
C PRO A 133 1.99 -5.95 -18.62
N ALA A 134 2.09 -7.02 -19.42
CA ALA A 134 1.72 -8.37 -19.02
C ALA A 134 2.57 -8.87 -17.84
N ASP A 135 3.88 -8.59 -17.87
CA ASP A 135 4.79 -8.96 -16.76
C ASP A 135 4.41 -8.25 -15.46
N VAL A 136 4.00 -6.98 -15.54
CA VAL A 136 3.50 -6.23 -14.37
C VAL A 136 2.23 -6.88 -13.82
N CYS A 137 1.29 -7.25 -14.69
CA CYS A 137 0.08 -7.96 -14.29
C CYS A 137 0.39 -9.31 -13.63
N ASP A 138 1.37 -10.06 -14.13
CA ASP A 138 1.79 -11.32 -13.51
C ASP A 138 2.34 -11.10 -12.09
N ARG A 139 3.10 -10.02 -11.88
CA ARG A 139 3.58 -9.65 -10.56
C ARG A 139 2.47 -9.22 -9.62
N LEU A 140 1.46 -8.49 -10.12
CA LEU A 140 0.28 -8.13 -9.34
C LEU A 140 -0.50 -9.38 -8.90
N ALA A 141 -0.73 -10.32 -9.80
CA ALA A 141 -1.40 -11.57 -9.46
C ALA A 141 -0.63 -12.36 -8.39
N ALA A 142 0.69 -12.47 -8.54
CA ALA A 142 1.55 -13.14 -7.57
C ALA A 142 1.58 -12.42 -6.19
N ALA A 143 1.38 -11.11 -6.19
CA ALA A 143 1.32 -10.29 -4.96
C ALA A 143 -0.07 -10.31 -4.28
N GLY A 144 -1.03 -11.06 -4.80
CA GLY A 144 -2.36 -11.18 -4.21
C GLY A 144 -3.42 -10.24 -4.80
N LEU A 145 -3.19 -9.74 -6.01
CA LEU A 145 -4.14 -8.90 -6.74
C LEU A 145 -4.61 -9.56 -8.05
N PRO A 146 -5.21 -10.76 -7.98
CA PRO A 146 -5.57 -11.50 -9.20
C PRO A 146 -6.70 -10.86 -10.01
N ILE A 147 -7.65 -10.21 -9.36
CA ILE A 147 -8.80 -9.58 -10.03
C ILE A 147 -8.33 -8.37 -10.83
N SER A 148 -7.52 -7.51 -10.22
CA SER A 148 -6.91 -6.35 -10.87
C SER A 148 -6.02 -6.78 -12.03
N ALA A 149 -5.19 -7.80 -11.83
CA ALA A 149 -4.32 -8.34 -12.85
C ALA A 149 -5.11 -8.83 -14.08
N ALA A 150 -6.21 -9.53 -13.87
CA ALA A 150 -7.08 -10.02 -14.94
C ALA A 150 -7.75 -8.86 -15.71
N ALA A 151 -8.22 -7.84 -14.98
CA ALA A 151 -8.85 -6.67 -15.59
C ALA A 151 -7.86 -5.85 -16.43
N LEU A 152 -6.63 -5.68 -15.93
CA LEU A 152 -5.60 -4.86 -16.57
C LEU A 152 -4.96 -5.52 -17.79
N ARG A 153 -5.11 -6.84 -17.99
CA ARG A 153 -4.66 -7.55 -19.19
C ARG A 153 -5.54 -7.33 -20.42
N ARG A 154 -6.73 -6.83 -20.21
CA ARG A 154 -7.70 -6.56 -21.27
C ARG A 154 -7.48 -5.17 -21.85
#